data_b6ebf0e90dfb00ffc71b55d685ab73e5
#
_entry.id   b6ebf0e90dfb00ffc71b55d685ab73e5
#
_cell.length_a   1.000
_cell.length_b   1.000
_cell.length_c   1.000
_cell.angle_alpha   90.00
_cell.angle_beta   90.00
_cell.angle_gamma   90.00
#
_symmetry.space_group_name_H-M   'P 1'
#
loop_
_entity.id
_entity.type
_entity.pdbx_description
1 polymer ?
#
loop_
_entity_poly.entity_id
_entity_poly.type
_entity_poly.pdbx_seq_one_letter_code
_entity_poly.pdbx_strand_id
1 'polypeptide(L)'
;MNIFIRTALVSLPCMAFQSWAAMTPATSPASLYHYQDDSPAAITTPAEETKQPSSPPVLPFYGDEARARGYDLPAPFGVNINYMNIRQNISVDSIAFSGLALGSIPLDNLFKINVGDTRESSKTETVRLDVWVLPFMNVYGLVGHTKGHSVSDIGVGVKLGDLGEIKPDNLQNLKFRLDFKGTTYGAGTTFAGGIGNWFALLDANYTQTRFDILDGSIDAFTLTPRVGYRFTTPGVDALYLPAGKLNVWVGSMYQDVQQEFKGSLNDLTMPSAGLQEMVDMANSKGKGRFDVKQHLKSPWNVLVGAQYVITRNFNVTTEFGFAERNSFFVAGEYRF
;
A
#
# COMPACT_ATOMS: atom_id res chain seq x y z
N MET A 1 41.52 21.87 -3.47
CA MET A 1 41.20 21.61 -2.06
C MET A 1 40.18 20.48 -2.04
N ASN A 2 40.71 19.26 -1.77
CA ASN A 2 40.01 17.99 -1.95
C ASN A 2 39.02 17.75 -0.80
N ILE A 3 37.74 17.58 -1.13
CA ILE A 3 36.72 17.12 -0.18
C ILE A 3 36.51 15.62 -0.43
N PHE A 4 37.00 14.82 0.52
CA PHE A 4 36.80 13.38 0.59
C PHE A 4 35.32 13.07 0.90
N ILE A 5 34.62 12.41 -0.03
CA ILE A 5 33.34 11.75 0.24
C ILE A 5 33.67 10.41 0.90
N ARG A 6 33.42 10.29 2.19
CA ARG A 6 33.44 9.01 2.90
C ARG A 6 32.16 8.25 2.62
N THR A 7 32.21 7.29 1.75
CA THR A 7 31.23 6.23 1.61
C THR A 7 31.30 5.33 2.85
N ALA A 8 30.34 5.47 3.75
CA ALA A 8 30.16 4.50 4.83
C ALA A 8 29.44 3.27 4.27
N LEU A 9 30.22 2.24 3.94
CA LEU A 9 29.73 0.88 3.77
C LEU A 9 29.24 0.39 5.13
N VAL A 10 27.94 0.37 5.35
CA VAL A 10 27.34 -0.39 6.45
C VAL A 10 27.36 -1.85 6.04
N SER A 11 28.40 -2.56 6.48
CA SER A 11 28.45 -4.02 6.44
C SER A 11 27.43 -4.54 7.45
N LEU A 12 26.28 -5.04 6.96
CA LEU A 12 25.44 -5.92 7.75
C LEU A 12 26.28 -7.16 8.12
N PRO A 13 26.37 -7.53 9.41
CA PRO A 13 26.96 -8.79 9.77
C PRO A 13 26.04 -9.90 9.23
N CYS A 14 26.57 -10.69 8.31
CA CYS A 14 26.04 -11.99 7.94
C CYS A 14 26.15 -12.87 9.19
N MET A 15 25.15 -12.80 10.08
CA MET A 15 25.06 -13.76 11.18
C MET A 15 24.73 -15.12 10.57
N ALA A 16 25.74 -15.95 10.53
CA ALA A 16 25.69 -17.33 10.18
C ALA A 16 24.54 -18.02 10.94
N PHE A 17 23.55 -18.52 10.20
CA PHE A 17 22.60 -19.51 10.67
C PHE A 17 23.35 -20.85 10.87
N GLN A 18 24.24 -20.91 11.86
CA GLN A 18 24.84 -22.15 12.37
C GLN A 18 24.59 -22.18 13.86
N SER A 19 23.56 -22.92 14.26
CA SER A 19 23.38 -23.64 15.52
C SER A 19 21.90 -23.74 15.94
N TRP A 20 21.07 -24.36 15.10
CA TRP A 20 19.76 -24.83 15.56
C TRP A 20 19.57 -26.33 15.32
N ALA A 21 20.63 -27.09 15.40
CA ALA A 21 20.60 -28.56 15.29
C ALA A 21 20.93 -29.25 16.62
N ALA A 22 20.43 -28.76 17.73
CA ALA A 22 20.45 -29.52 18.99
C ALA A 22 19.43 -28.93 20.00
N MET A 23 18.15 -29.14 19.74
CA MET A 23 17.15 -29.16 20.81
C MET A 23 16.20 -30.32 20.55
N THR A 24 16.11 -31.20 21.53
CA THR A 24 15.20 -32.34 21.65
C THR A 24 13.78 -32.03 21.23
N PRO A 25 13.05 -33.00 20.62
CA PRO A 25 11.70 -32.78 20.12
C PRO A 25 10.70 -32.72 21.29
N ALA A 26 10.48 -31.54 21.78
CA ALA A 26 9.32 -31.26 22.61
C ALA A 26 8.51 -30.18 21.88
N THR A 27 7.34 -30.60 21.38
CA THR A 27 6.30 -29.78 20.74
C THR A 27 6.67 -29.18 19.38
N SER A 28 6.13 -29.76 18.31
CA SER A 28 6.19 -29.26 16.95
C SER A 28 5.77 -27.79 16.89
N PRO A 29 6.55 -26.90 16.24
CA PRO A 29 6.10 -25.54 16.00
C PRO A 29 4.87 -25.58 15.09
N ALA A 30 3.76 -25.03 15.58
CA ALA A 30 2.53 -24.92 14.80
C ALA A 30 2.74 -24.00 13.61
N SER A 31 2.36 -24.46 12.42
CA SER A 31 2.37 -23.64 11.21
C SER A 31 1.34 -22.52 11.30
N LEU A 32 1.53 -21.47 10.51
CA LEU A 32 0.55 -20.39 10.34
C LEU A 32 -0.86 -20.89 9.93
N TYR A 33 -0.96 -22.15 9.48
CA TYR A 33 -2.20 -22.78 9.00
C TYR A 33 -2.41 -24.17 9.62
N HIS A 34 -2.33 -24.31 10.95
CA HIS A 34 -2.62 -25.59 11.58
C HIS A 34 -4.14 -25.79 11.65
N TYR A 35 -4.66 -26.74 10.90
CA TYR A 35 -6.02 -27.27 11.01
C TYR A 35 -5.94 -28.57 11.82
N GLN A 36 -6.35 -28.57 13.07
CA GLN A 36 -6.56 -29.76 13.84
C GLN A 36 -8.06 -30.06 13.80
N ASP A 37 -8.40 -31.18 13.19
CA ASP A 37 -9.78 -31.64 13.13
C ASP A 37 -10.12 -32.32 14.45
N ASP A 38 -10.67 -31.56 15.39
CA ASP A 38 -11.27 -32.07 16.63
C ASP A 38 -12.76 -32.40 16.42
N SER A 39 -13.08 -33.16 15.36
CA SER A 39 -14.44 -33.72 15.25
C SER A 39 -14.57 -34.95 16.14
N PRO A 40 -15.65 -35.05 16.96
CA PRO A 40 -15.93 -36.27 17.70
C PRO A 40 -16.21 -37.43 16.75
N ALA A 41 -15.72 -38.59 17.11
CA ALA A 41 -15.75 -39.83 16.36
C ALA A 41 -17.08 -40.05 15.59
N ALA A 42 -17.00 -39.98 14.27
CA ALA A 42 -18.11 -40.25 13.38
C ALA A 42 -18.23 -41.75 13.12
N ILE A 43 -19.46 -42.17 13.19
CA ILE A 43 -20.03 -43.47 12.82
C ILE A 43 -19.51 -43.93 11.47
N THR A 44 -18.96 -45.16 11.42
CA THR A 44 -18.55 -45.86 10.22
C THR A 44 -19.69 -46.00 9.19
N THR A 45 -19.51 -45.42 8.04
CA THR A 45 -20.26 -45.71 6.80
C THR A 45 -19.32 -46.25 5.72
N PRO A 46 -19.81 -47.10 4.78
CA PRO A 46 -18.95 -47.97 4.00
C PRO A 46 -18.15 -47.27 2.91
N ALA A 47 -17.01 -47.89 2.61
CA ALA A 47 -16.06 -47.63 1.52
C ALA A 47 -16.56 -46.74 0.38
N GLU A 48 -16.09 -45.52 0.36
CA GLU A 48 -16.11 -44.67 -0.82
C GLU A 48 -14.77 -44.84 -1.57
N GLU A 49 -14.90 -44.97 -2.88
CA GLU A 49 -13.85 -45.29 -3.84
C GLU A 49 -12.58 -44.48 -3.60
N THR A 50 -11.47 -45.20 -3.50
CA THR A 50 -10.10 -44.65 -3.50
C THR A 50 -9.88 -43.81 -4.77
N LYS A 51 -10.12 -42.51 -4.71
CA LYS A 51 -9.52 -41.59 -5.66
C LYS A 51 -8.01 -41.75 -5.57
N GLN A 52 -7.41 -42.21 -6.67
CA GLN A 52 -5.95 -42.21 -6.84
C GLN A 52 -5.37 -40.87 -6.35
N PRO A 53 -4.28 -40.88 -5.58
CA PRO A 53 -3.65 -39.67 -5.15
C PRO A 53 -3.23 -38.88 -6.39
N SER A 54 -3.86 -37.73 -6.61
CA SER A 54 -3.35 -36.74 -7.54
C SER A 54 -1.90 -36.44 -7.14
N SER A 55 -0.99 -36.42 -8.11
CA SER A 55 0.41 -36.07 -7.87
C SER A 55 0.50 -34.88 -6.91
N PRO A 56 1.37 -34.93 -5.89
CA PRO A 56 1.46 -33.83 -4.93
C PRO A 56 1.70 -32.51 -5.68
N PRO A 57 1.05 -31.43 -5.26
CA PRO A 57 1.23 -30.14 -5.91
C PRO A 57 2.71 -29.76 -5.90
N VAL A 58 3.25 -29.36 -7.04
CA VAL A 58 4.67 -28.94 -7.19
C VAL A 58 4.99 -27.74 -6.33
N LEU A 59 4.00 -26.95 -5.97
CA LEU A 59 4.13 -25.73 -5.13
C LEU A 59 3.40 -25.90 -3.79
N PRO A 60 3.92 -25.28 -2.73
CA PRO A 60 5.22 -24.57 -2.65
C PRO A 60 6.40 -25.56 -2.73
N PHE A 61 7.54 -25.11 -3.29
CA PHE A 61 8.78 -25.89 -3.22
C PHE A 61 9.11 -26.22 -1.76
N TYR A 62 9.58 -27.43 -1.48
CA TYR A 62 9.78 -27.96 -0.12
C TYR A 62 8.47 -28.08 0.71
N GLY A 63 7.32 -28.10 0.03
CA GLY A 63 6.03 -28.23 0.70
C GLY A 63 5.87 -29.57 1.40
N ASP A 64 6.39 -30.66 0.82
CA ASP A 64 6.29 -32.00 1.40
C ASP A 64 7.16 -32.14 2.65
N GLU A 65 8.37 -31.55 2.66
CA GLU A 65 9.22 -31.50 3.84
C GLU A 65 8.59 -30.66 4.96
N ALA A 66 7.92 -29.59 4.61
CA ALA A 66 7.21 -28.76 5.59
C ALA A 66 6.01 -29.55 6.18
N ARG A 67 5.22 -30.21 5.34
CA ARG A 67 4.10 -31.07 5.80
C ARG A 67 4.58 -32.24 6.65
N ALA A 68 5.71 -32.89 6.27
CA ALA A 68 6.32 -33.93 7.07
C ALA A 68 6.76 -33.47 8.46
N ARG A 69 7.05 -32.17 8.63
CA ARG A 69 7.36 -31.53 9.91
C ARG A 69 6.10 -31.04 10.67
N GLY A 70 4.90 -31.35 10.17
CA GLY A 70 3.63 -30.99 10.82
C GLY A 70 3.09 -29.60 10.47
N TYR A 71 3.63 -28.94 9.43
CA TYR A 71 3.09 -27.67 8.98
C TYR A 71 1.90 -27.89 8.05
N ASP A 72 0.78 -27.21 8.35
CA ASP A 72 -0.37 -27.14 7.44
C ASP A 72 -0.18 -25.94 6.52
N LEU A 73 0.00 -26.19 5.23
CA LEU A 73 0.26 -25.16 4.24
C LEU A 73 -1.03 -24.76 3.52
N PRO A 74 -1.19 -23.47 3.19
CA PRO A 74 -2.32 -23.04 2.38
C PRO A 74 -2.25 -23.63 0.95
N ALA A 75 -3.36 -23.62 0.24
CA ALA A 75 -3.35 -23.87 -1.19
C ALA A 75 -2.42 -22.86 -1.89
N PRO A 76 -1.65 -23.29 -2.91
CA PRO A 76 -0.54 -22.52 -3.41
C PRO A 76 -0.94 -21.23 -4.12
N PHE A 77 -2.07 -21.19 -4.82
CA PHE A 77 -2.53 -20.04 -5.58
C PHE A 77 -3.61 -19.27 -4.85
N GLY A 78 -3.60 -17.96 -4.94
CA GLY A 78 -4.59 -17.09 -4.34
C GLY A 78 -5.05 -15.98 -5.29
N VAL A 79 -6.34 -15.67 -5.19
CA VAL A 79 -6.96 -14.49 -5.81
C VAL A 79 -7.56 -13.65 -4.70
N ASN A 80 -7.19 -12.38 -4.66
CA ASN A 80 -7.69 -11.43 -3.66
C ASN A 80 -8.38 -10.25 -4.37
N ILE A 81 -9.48 -9.81 -3.80
CA ILE A 81 -10.12 -8.54 -4.15
C ILE A 81 -9.99 -7.62 -2.94
N ASN A 82 -9.39 -6.46 -3.15
CA ASN A 82 -9.03 -5.54 -2.08
C ASN A 82 -9.68 -4.17 -2.30
N TYR A 83 -10.10 -3.56 -1.22
CA TYR A 83 -10.49 -2.17 -1.16
C TYR A 83 -9.69 -1.46 -0.06
N MET A 84 -9.12 -0.31 -0.39
CA MET A 84 -8.37 0.52 0.54
C MET A 84 -8.83 1.97 0.47
N ASN A 85 -9.06 2.58 1.62
CA ASN A 85 -9.31 4.01 1.76
C ASN A 85 -8.22 4.62 2.63
N ILE A 86 -7.58 5.68 2.15
CA ILE A 86 -6.48 6.35 2.87
C ILE A 86 -6.79 7.85 2.96
N ARG A 87 -6.44 8.43 4.12
CA ARG A 87 -6.34 9.87 4.35
C ARG A 87 -5.01 10.18 4.98
N GLN A 88 -4.24 11.07 4.39
CA GLN A 88 -2.85 11.33 4.78
C GLN A 88 -2.45 12.78 4.58
N ASN A 89 -1.40 13.18 5.28
CA ASN A 89 -0.77 14.48 5.13
C ASN A 89 0.39 14.38 4.13
N ILE A 90 0.47 15.34 3.23
CA ILE A 90 1.44 15.41 2.14
C ILE A 90 2.31 16.65 2.31
N SER A 91 3.58 16.54 1.97
CA SER A 91 4.50 17.66 1.79
C SER A 91 4.66 17.94 0.30
N VAL A 92 4.44 19.16 -0.10
CA VAL A 92 4.66 19.60 -1.49
C VAL A 92 6.09 20.11 -1.62
N ASP A 93 6.85 19.47 -2.50
CA ASP A 93 8.26 19.79 -2.74
C ASP A 93 8.41 20.97 -3.68
N SER A 94 7.61 20.96 -4.76
CA SER A 94 7.66 22.02 -5.77
C SER A 94 6.34 22.14 -6.52
N ILE A 95 6.02 23.37 -6.90
CA ILE A 95 4.99 23.71 -7.89
C ILE A 95 5.65 24.61 -8.92
N ALA A 96 5.65 24.16 -10.18
CA ALA A 96 6.16 24.90 -11.30
C ALA A 96 5.06 25.13 -12.34
N PHE A 97 5.07 26.32 -12.92
CA PHE A 97 4.26 26.65 -14.09
C PHE A 97 5.17 27.00 -15.26
N SER A 98 4.75 26.65 -16.45
CA SER A 98 5.47 26.97 -17.67
C SER A 98 4.49 27.28 -18.82
N GLY A 99 4.98 27.99 -19.82
CA GLY A 99 4.18 28.35 -21.00
C GLY A 99 3.16 29.47 -20.77
N LEU A 100 3.24 30.17 -19.63
CA LEU A 100 2.43 31.34 -19.35
C LEU A 100 3.06 32.60 -19.99
N ALA A 101 2.25 33.45 -20.62
CA ALA A 101 2.71 34.69 -21.24
C ALA A 101 1.61 35.76 -21.29
N LEU A 102 2.00 37.01 -21.10
CA LEU A 102 1.13 38.15 -21.39
C LEU A 102 1.61 38.80 -22.69
N GLY A 103 0.90 38.52 -23.78
CA GLY A 103 1.35 38.89 -25.13
C GLY A 103 2.64 38.15 -25.52
N SER A 104 3.77 38.87 -25.61
CA SER A 104 5.10 38.29 -25.89
C SER A 104 5.99 38.17 -24.64
N ILE A 105 5.52 38.59 -23.47
CA ILE A 105 6.29 38.55 -22.21
C ILE A 105 6.07 37.24 -21.50
N PRO A 106 7.10 36.38 -21.32
CA PRO A 106 6.98 35.15 -20.57
C PRO A 106 6.79 35.44 -19.07
N LEU A 107 5.88 34.71 -18.42
CA LEU A 107 5.52 34.88 -16.99
C LEU A 107 5.95 33.69 -16.12
N ASP A 108 6.71 32.74 -16.66
CA ASP A 108 7.02 31.46 -16.02
C ASP A 108 7.65 31.58 -14.63
N ASN A 109 8.41 32.66 -14.37
CA ASN A 109 9.08 32.92 -13.10
C ASN A 109 8.44 34.07 -12.28
N LEU A 110 7.34 34.64 -12.76
CA LEU A 110 6.70 35.75 -12.08
C LEU A 110 5.91 35.32 -10.87
N PHE A 111 5.28 34.14 -10.94
CA PHE A 111 4.45 33.61 -9.86
C PHE A 111 5.25 32.69 -8.94
N LYS A 112 5.06 32.86 -7.64
CA LYS A 112 5.56 31.95 -6.60
C LYS A 112 4.38 31.42 -5.82
N ILE A 113 4.23 30.10 -5.81
CA ILE A 113 3.22 29.44 -4.98
C ILE A 113 3.86 29.05 -3.65
N ASN A 114 3.29 29.56 -2.57
CA ASN A 114 3.62 29.13 -1.22
C ASN A 114 2.57 28.09 -0.80
N VAL A 115 2.99 26.91 -0.46
CA VAL A 115 2.11 25.82 -0.06
C VAL A 115 2.20 25.61 1.44
N GLY A 116 1.04 25.58 2.08
CA GLY A 116 0.87 25.21 3.47
C GLY A 116 0.51 23.73 3.63
N ASP A 117 -0.43 23.43 4.53
CA ASP A 117 -0.86 22.07 4.78
C ASP A 117 -1.57 21.48 3.55
N THR A 118 -1.17 20.27 3.20
CA THR A 118 -1.80 19.50 2.13
C THR A 118 -2.32 18.19 2.68
N ARG A 119 -3.60 17.90 2.40
CA ARG A 119 -4.27 16.66 2.79
C ARG A 119 -4.74 15.92 1.56
N GLU A 120 -4.42 14.64 1.51
CA GLU A 120 -4.86 13.73 0.47
C GLU A 120 -5.89 12.74 1.01
N SER A 121 -6.86 12.40 0.18
CA SER A 121 -7.79 11.29 0.39
C SER A 121 -7.90 10.48 -0.89
N SER A 122 -7.67 9.17 -0.80
CA SER A 122 -7.73 8.27 -1.95
C SER A 122 -8.42 6.95 -1.61
N LYS A 123 -8.96 6.34 -2.65
CA LYS A 123 -9.57 5.00 -2.65
C LYS A 123 -8.93 4.18 -3.74
N THR A 124 -8.53 2.96 -3.39
CA THR A 124 -7.89 2.03 -4.31
C THR A 124 -8.63 0.69 -4.26
N GLU A 125 -9.02 0.21 -5.41
CA GLU A 125 -9.63 -1.11 -5.61
C GLU A 125 -8.69 -1.93 -6.45
N THR A 126 -8.28 -3.12 -5.96
CA THR A 126 -7.30 -3.96 -6.66
C THR A 126 -7.71 -5.42 -6.66
N VAL A 127 -7.31 -6.11 -7.72
CA VAL A 127 -7.23 -7.57 -7.78
C VAL A 127 -5.76 -7.94 -7.63
N ARG A 128 -5.47 -8.84 -6.71
CA ARG A 128 -4.15 -9.41 -6.47
C ARG A 128 -4.20 -10.90 -6.81
N LEU A 129 -3.21 -11.36 -7.56
CA LEU A 129 -2.91 -12.77 -7.81
C LEU A 129 -1.62 -13.12 -7.11
N ASP A 130 -1.62 -14.21 -6.37
CA ASP A 130 -0.46 -14.61 -5.58
C ASP A 130 -0.18 -16.10 -5.64
N VAL A 131 1.07 -16.45 -5.32
CA VAL A 131 1.51 -17.83 -5.25
C VAL A 131 2.49 -18.03 -4.10
N TRP A 132 2.28 -19.08 -3.31
CA TRP A 132 3.27 -19.57 -2.35
C TRP A 132 4.36 -20.32 -3.09
N VAL A 133 5.52 -19.68 -3.24
CA VAL A 133 6.69 -20.29 -3.90
C VAL A 133 7.45 -21.20 -2.92
N LEU A 134 7.58 -20.73 -1.68
CA LEU A 134 8.15 -21.50 -0.56
C LEU A 134 7.13 -21.57 0.59
N PRO A 135 7.24 -22.50 1.52
CA PRO A 135 6.32 -22.60 2.67
C PRO A 135 6.18 -21.34 3.50
N PHE A 136 7.16 -20.44 3.42
CA PHE A 136 7.24 -19.19 4.17
C PHE A 136 7.25 -17.95 3.27
N MET A 137 7.20 -18.10 1.92
CA MET A 137 7.32 -16.98 0.97
C MET A 137 6.24 -17.03 -0.10
N ASN A 138 5.44 -15.99 -0.13
CA ASN A 138 4.43 -15.72 -1.13
C ASN A 138 4.88 -14.58 -2.04
N VAL A 139 4.67 -14.70 -3.35
CA VAL A 139 4.89 -13.62 -4.31
C VAL A 139 3.60 -13.28 -5.01
N TYR A 140 3.43 -12.03 -5.40
CA TYR A 140 2.20 -11.57 -6.00
C TYR A 140 2.36 -10.42 -6.97
N GLY A 141 1.39 -10.31 -7.87
CA GLY A 141 1.13 -9.15 -8.68
C GLY A 141 -0.26 -8.59 -8.37
N LEU A 142 -0.43 -7.30 -8.56
CA LEU A 142 -1.72 -6.63 -8.40
C LEU A 142 -1.97 -5.62 -9.52
N VAL A 143 -3.25 -5.43 -9.82
CA VAL A 143 -3.74 -4.41 -10.73
C VAL A 143 -5.07 -3.88 -10.21
N GLY A 144 -5.32 -2.61 -10.43
CA GLY A 144 -6.56 -1.99 -9.99
C GLY A 144 -6.68 -0.54 -10.39
N HIS A 145 -7.56 0.16 -9.69
CA HIS A 145 -7.87 1.55 -9.97
C HIS A 145 -7.79 2.37 -8.69
N THR A 146 -7.13 3.52 -8.79
CA THR A 146 -7.04 4.51 -7.70
C THR A 146 -7.72 5.79 -8.13
N LYS A 147 -8.52 6.37 -7.23
CA LYS A 147 -9.09 7.70 -7.37
C LYS A 147 -8.96 8.46 -6.05
N GLY A 148 -8.67 9.73 -6.16
CA GLY A 148 -8.50 10.56 -4.97
C GLY A 148 -8.45 12.04 -5.29
N HIS A 149 -8.19 12.80 -4.25
CA HIS A 149 -7.95 14.22 -4.35
C HIS A 149 -6.98 14.67 -3.25
N SER A 150 -6.23 15.72 -3.56
CA SER A 150 -5.49 16.49 -2.56
C SER A 150 -6.09 17.89 -2.43
N VAL A 151 -6.06 18.41 -1.21
CA VAL A 151 -6.46 19.80 -0.91
C VAL A 151 -5.30 20.46 -0.21
N SER A 152 -4.77 21.52 -0.83
CA SER A 152 -3.63 22.30 -0.35
C SER A 152 -4.06 23.70 0.03
N ASP A 153 -3.54 24.19 1.14
CA ASP A 153 -3.59 25.62 1.46
C ASP A 153 -2.50 26.33 0.66
N ILE A 154 -2.88 27.24 -0.23
CA ILE A 154 -1.92 27.95 -1.08
C ILE A 154 -2.00 29.45 -0.91
N GLY A 155 -0.85 30.10 -1.10
CA GLY A 155 -0.74 31.54 -1.27
C GLY A 155 0.03 31.84 -2.55
N VAL A 156 -0.44 32.80 -3.33
CA VAL A 156 0.22 33.22 -4.56
C VAL A 156 0.96 34.55 -4.31
N GLY A 157 2.26 34.54 -4.56
CA GLY A 157 3.10 35.71 -4.58
C GLY A 157 3.52 36.11 -5.99
N VAL A 158 3.78 37.37 -6.22
CA VAL A 158 4.29 37.90 -7.48
C VAL A 158 5.71 38.40 -7.24
N LYS A 159 6.69 37.85 -7.95
CA LYS A 159 8.08 38.30 -7.89
C LYS A 159 8.29 39.49 -8.81
N LEU A 160 8.81 40.57 -8.26
CA LEU A 160 9.13 41.81 -8.97
C LEU A 160 10.66 41.98 -9.17
N GLY A 161 11.36 40.90 -9.59
CA GLY A 161 12.80 40.93 -9.72
C GLY A 161 13.52 41.30 -8.42
N ASP A 162 14.38 42.27 -8.45
CA ASP A 162 15.16 42.76 -7.30
C ASP A 162 14.31 43.51 -6.24
N LEU A 163 13.07 43.87 -6.56
CA LEU A 163 12.15 44.57 -5.64
C LEU A 163 11.46 43.61 -4.65
N GLY A 164 11.71 42.29 -4.77
CA GLY A 164 11.18 41.30 -3.85
C GLY A 164 9.87 40.66 -4.30
N GLU A 165 9.14 40.10 -3.32
CA GLU A 165 7.87 39.39 -3.53
C GLU A 165 6.71 40.18 -2.94
N ILE A 166 5.67 40.44 -3.75
CA ILE A 166 4.40 40.97 -3.28
C ILE A 166 3.43 39.81 -3.06
N LYS A 167 2.74 39.80 -1.91
CA LYS A 167 1.73 38.81 -1.53
C LYS A 167 0.38 39.48 -1.37
N PRO A 168 -0.43 39.56 -2.42
CA PRO A 168 -1.76 40.15 -2.32
C PRO A 168 -2.63 39.38 -1.33
N ASP A 169 -3.33 40.05 -0.41
CA ASP A 169 -4.12 39.42 0.65
C ASP A 169 -5.25 38.52 0.08
N ASN A 170 -5.84 38.94 -1.04
CA ASN A 170 -6.90 38.21 -1.73
C ASN A 170 -6.41 36.92 -2.43
N LEU A 171 -5.10 36.70 -2.54
CA LEU A 171 -4.47 35.54 -3.11
C LEU A 171 -3.77 34.66 -2.05
N GLN A 172 -4.05 34.89 -0.78
CA GLN A 172 -3.54 34.07 0.34
C GLN A 172 -4.65 33.19 0.91
N ASN A 173 -4.26 32.10 1.57
CA ASN A 173 -5.16 31.14 2.23
C ASN A 173 -6.22 30.54 1.30
N LEU A 174 -5.88 30.32 0.04
CA LEU A 174 -6.76 29.70 -0.93
C LEU A 174 -6.70 28.17 -0.80
N LYS A 175 -7.85 27.50 -0.95
CA LYS A 175 -7.95 26.03 -0.94
C LYS A 175 -7.86 25.51 -2.38
N PHE A 176 -6.70 25.02 -2.77
CA PHE A 176 -6.50 24.41 -4.07
C PHE A 176 -6.78 22.92 -4.00
N ARG A 177 -7.71 22.45 -4.83
CA ARG A 177 -8.08 21.04 -4.93
C ARG A 177 -7.56 20.45 -6.27
N LEU A 178 -6.86 19.34 -6.16
CA LEU A 178 -6.42 18.54 -7.30
C LEU A 178 -7.04 17.16 -7.22
N ASP A 179 -7.90 16.83 -8.17
CA ASP A 179 -8.52 15.53 -8.30
C ASP A 179 -7.70 14.64 -9.24
N PHE A 180 -7.54 13.38 -8.90
CA PHE A 180 -6.81 12.41 -9.71
C PHE A 180 -7.50 11.04 -9.73
N LYS A 181 -7.29 10.32 -10.82
CA LYS A 181 -7.67 8.93 -11.00
C LYS A 181 -6.71 8.25 -11.96
N GLY A 182 -6.53 6.96 -11.79
CA GLY A 182 -5.61 6.22 -12.63
C GLY A 182 -5.58 4.72 -12.35
N THR A 183 -4.84 4.02 -13.19
CA THR A 183 -4.62 2.58 -13.06
C THR A 183 -3.41 2.33 -12.18
N THR A 184 -3.60 1.51 -11.14
CA THR A 184 -2.56 1.07 -10.22
C THR A 184 -2.15 -0.35 -10.57
N TYR A 185 -0.86 -0.62 -10.64
CA TYR A 185 -0.29 -1.95 -10.79
C TYR A 185 0.97 -2.08 -9.94
N GLY A 186 1.32 -3.30 -9.58
CA GLY A 186 2.48 -3.53 -8.76
C GLY A 186 2.76 -5.00 -8.49
N ALA A 187 3.82 -5.23 -7.76
CA ALA A 187 4.23 -6.56 -7.33
C ALA A 187 4.83 -6.51 -5.93
N GLY A 188 4.83 -7.65 -5.26
CA GLY A 188 5.39 -7.74 -3.93
C GLY A 188 5.64 -9.16 -3.48
N THR A 189 6.13 -9.27 -2.27
CA THR A 189 6.37 -10.53 -1.58
C THR A 189 5.97 -10.45 -0.13
N THR A 190 5.44 -11.54 0.40
CA THR A 190 5.12 -11.69 1.82
C THR A 190 5.90 -12.85 2.38
N PHE A 191 6.66 -12.60 3.44
CA PHE A 191 7.28 -13.64 4.26
C PHE A 191 6.40 -13.90 5.47
N ALA A 192 6.20 -15.18 5.80
CA ALA A 192 5.35 -15.62 6.89
C ALA A 192 6.07 -16.67 7.72
N GLY A 193 5.92 -16.58 9.04
CA GLY A 193 6.43 -17.56 9.98
C GLY A 193 5.65 -17.55 11.29
N GLY A 194 5.74 -18.62 12.08
CA GLY A 194 5.03 -18.68 13.35
C GLY A 194 5.48 -19.82 14.25
N ILE A 195 5.18 -19.68 15.55
CA ILE A 195 5.44 -20.68 16.59
C ILE A 195 4.19 -20.77 17.47
N GLY A 196 3.59 -21.95 17.56
CA GLY A 196 2.31 -22.12 18.23
C GLY A 196 1.22 -21.29 17.57
N ASN A 197 0.52 -20.49 18.35
CA ASN A 197 -0.51 -19.58 17.85
C ASN A 197 0.02 -18.19 17.46
N TRP A 198 1.29 -17.89 17.74
CA TRP A 198 1.91 -16.64 17.33
C TRP A 198 2.40 -16.72 15.90
N PHE A 199 2.23 -15.62 15.18
CA PHE A 199 2.75 -15.48 13.82
C PHE A 199 3.37 -14.11 13.58
N ALA A 200 4.27 -14.07 12.60
CA ALA A 200 4.84 -12.83 12.08
C ALA A 200 4.73 -12.82 10.56
N LEU A 201 4.47 -11.66 10.00
CA LEU A 201 4.42 -11.40 8.57
C LEU A 201 5.30 -10.21 8.26
N LEU A 202 6.00 -10.27 7.13
CA LEU A 202 6.70 -9.14 6.54
C LEU A 202 6.27 -9.04 5.08
N ASP A 203 5.54 -8.01 4.75
CA ASP A 203 5.13 -7.72 3.37
C ASP A 203 5.96 -6.57 2.81
N ALA A 204 6.46 -6.73 1.59
CA ALA A 204 7.17 -5.71 0.85
C ALA A 204 6.62 -5.63 -0.57
N ASN A 205 6.23 -4.43 -1.01
CA ASN A 205 5.71 -4.24 -2.35
C ASN A 205 6.10 -2.89 -2.95
N TYR A 206 6.08 -2.88 -4.27
CA TYR A 206 6.19 -1.67 -5.07
C TYR A 206 4.97 -1.55 -5.97
N THR A 207 4.35 -0.38 -5.96
CA THR A 207 3.19 -0.06 -6.80
C THR A 207 3.41 1.24 -7.55
N GLN A 208 2.85 1.31 -8.75
CA GLN A 208 2.79 2.53 -9.54
C GLN A 208 1.35 2.79 -9.97
N THR A 209 0.89 4.02 -9.79
CA THR A 209 -0.38 4.50 -10.34
C THR A 209 -0.11 5.46 -11.47
N ARG A 210 -0.58 5.14 -12.67
CA ARG A 210 -0.56 6.04 -13.84
C ARG A 210 -1.90 6.71 -13.99
N PHE A 211 -1.88 8.01 -14.14
CA PHE A 211 -3.09 8.81 -14.26
C PHE A 211 -3.75 8.65 -15.63
N ASP A 212 -5.08 8.75 -15.65
CA ASP A 212 -5.89 8.64 -16.87
C ASP A 212 -5.92 9.95 -17.68
N ILE A 213 -5.86 11.10 -16.98
CA ILE A 213 -6.06 12.42 -17.57
C ILE A 213 -4.80 13.27 -17.43
N LEU A 214 -4.11 13.15 -16.29
CA LEU A 214 -2.90 13.90 -15.98
C LEU A 214 -1.67 13.13 -16.46
N ASP A 215 -0.65 13.85 -16.91
CA ASP A 215 0.68 13.28 -17.04
C ASP A 215 1.30 13.11 -15.65
N GLY A 216 2.12 12.07 -15.47
CA GLY A 216 2.76 11.78 -14.18
C GLY A 216 2.29 10.49 -13.54
N SER A 217 2.75 10.24 -12.33
CA SER A 217 2.50 8.99 -11.61
C SER A 217 2.55 9.17 -10.09
N ILE A 218 2.02 8.16 -9.39
CA ILE A 218 2.30 7.92 -7.98
C ILE A 218 3.11 6.63 -7.90
N ASP A 219 4.31 6.71 -7.37
CA ASP A 219 5.19 5.58 -7.12
C ASP A 219 5.27 5.35 -5.63
N ALA A 220 5.06 4.11 -5.18
CA ALA A 220 5.04 3.78 -3.76
C ALA A 220 5.80 2.48 -3.49
N PHE A 221 6.76 2.55 -2.59
CA PHE A 221 7.35 1.40 -1.93
C PHE A 221 6.73 1.26 -0.54
N THR A 222 6.28 0.05 -0.21
CA THR A 222 5.64 -0.24 1.08
C THR A 222 6.31 -1.43 1.75
N LEU A 223 6.63 -1.30 3.04
CA LEU A 223 7.13 -2.38 3.89
C LEU A 223 6.25 -2.47 5.14
N THR A 224 5.68 -3.66 5.40
CA THR A 224 4.71 -3.83 6.47
C THR A 224 5.02 -5.05 7.32
N PRO A 225 5.76 -4.91 8.42
CA PRO A 225 5.89 -5.92 9.45
C PRO A 225 4.62 -6.02 10.30
N ARG A 226 4.19 -7.25 10.59
CA ARG A 226 3.04 -7.58 11.44
C ARG A 226 3.41 -8.71 12.40
N VAL A 227 2.89 -8.65 13.62
CA VAL A 227 2.96 -9.74 14.61
C VAL A 227 1.56 -9.94 15.16
N GLY A 228 1.13 -11.19 15.25
CA GLY A 228 -0.22 -11.51 15.61
C GLY A 228 -0.38 -12.83 16.34
N TYR A 229 -1.61 -13.08 16.72
CA TYR A 229 -2.02 -14.29 17.42
C TYR A 229 -3.28 -14.88 16.76
N ARG A 230 -3.33 -16.20 16.70
CA ARG A 230 -4.42 -16.97 16.12
C ARG A 230 -5.31 -17.52 17.23
N PHE A 231 -6.60 -17.24 17.12
CA PHE A 231 -7.64 -17.79 17.96
C PHE A 231 -8.46 -18.82 17.17
N THR A 232 -8.81 -19.92 17.80
CA THR A 232 -9.84 -20.84 17.28
C THR A 232 -11.18 -20.36 17.81
N THR A 233 -12.16 -20.17 16.92
CA THR A 233 -13.49 -19.68 17.27
C THR A 233 -14.53 -20.78 17.05
N PRO A 234 -15.44 -21.02 18.01
CA PRO A 234 -16.51 -22.03 17.88
C PRO A 234 -17.60 -21.64 16.86
N GLY A 235 -17.49 -20.46 16.26
CA GLY A 235 -18.56 -19.84 15.47
C GLY A 235 -19.47 -18.95 16.33
N VAL A 236 -20.22 -18.10 15.64
CA VAL A 236 -21.21 -17.20 16.27
C VAL A 236 -22.47 -17.20 15.44
N ASP A 237 -23.45 -18.01 15.80
CA ASP A 237 -24.69 -18.18 15.04
C ASP A 237 -25.45 -16.86 14.81
N ALA A 238 -25.45 -15.98 15.80
CA ALA A 238 -26.09 -14.66 15.70
C ALA A 238 -25.47 -13.75 14.61
N LEU A 239 -24.25 -14.02 14.16
CA LEU A 239 -23.54 -13.30 13.10
C LEU A 239 -23.40 -14.14 11.83
N TYR A 240 -23.98 -15.32 11.79
CA TYR A 240 -23.81 -16.29 10.68
C TYR A 240 -22.33 -16.62 10.41
N LEU A 241 -21.49 -16.54 11.45
CA LEU A 241 -20.07 -16.88 11.34
C LEU A 241 -19.87 -18.37 11.70
N PRO A 242 -19.40 -19.21 10.77
CA PRO A 242 -19.09 -20.60 11.04
C PRO A 242 -17.92 -20.71 12.03
N ALA A 243 -17.75 -21.88 12.63
CA ALA A 243 -16.52 -22.19 13.37
C ALA A 243 -15.30 -22.00 12.46
N GLY A 244 -14.28 -21.33 12.93
CA GLY A 244 -13.14 -20.95 12.10
C GLY A 244 -11.94 -20.48 12.92
N LYS A 245 -11.00 -19.80 12.24
CA LYS A 245 -9.81 -19.21 12.88
C LYS A 245 -9.85 -17.69 12.72
N LEU A 246 -9.63 -16.99 13.81
CA LEU A 246 -9.49 -15.54 13.87
C LEU A 246 -8.01 -15.21 14.11
N ASN A 247 -7.36 -14.62 13.13
CA ASN A 247 -6.02 -14.07 13.25
C ASN A 247 -6.15 -12.59 13.59
N VAL A 248 -5.47 -12.10 14.64
CA VAL A 248 -5.44 -10.69 15.01
C VAL A 248 -3.99 -10.25 15.10
N TRP A 249 -3.67 -9.06 14.61
CA TRP A 249 -2.31 -8.55 14.64
C TRP A 249 -2.22 -7.06 14.89
N VAL A 250 -1.05 -6.67 15.35
CA VAL A 250 -0.56 -5.30 15.30
C VAL A 250 0.60 -5.23 14.34
N GLY A 251 0.81 -4.08 13.74
CA GLY A 251 1.88 -3.90 12.78
C GLY A 251 2.27 -2.45 12.63
N SER A 252 3.23 -2.25 11.77
CA SER A 252 3.65 -0.95 11.31
C SER A 252 3.74 -0.96 9.80
N MET A 253 3.55 0.19 9.17
CA MET A 253 3.68 0.35 7.73
C MET A 253 4.66 1.48 7.45
N TYR A 254 5.76 1.15 6.81
CA TYR A 254 6.64 2.13 6.18
C TYR A 254 6.20 2.32 4.74
N GLN A 255 6.04 3.57 4.30
CA GLN A 255 5.81 3.88 2.90
C GLN A 255 6.72 5.02 2.46
N ASP A 256 7.36 4.83 1.32
CA ASP A 256 7.97 5.90 0.52
C ASP A 256 7.08 6.11 -0.70
N VAL A 257 6.44 7.28 -0.76
CA VAL A 257 5.50 7.63 -1.83
C VAL A 257 5.97 8.93 -2.48
N GLN A 258 6.24 8.83 -3.76
CA GLN A 258 6.59 9.94 -4.63
C GLN A 258 5.43 10.18 -5.58
N GLN A 259 4.97 11.43 -5.65
CA GLN A 259 3.84 11.80 -6.51
C GLN A 259 4.26 12.95 -7.42
N GLU A 260 4.02 12.78 -8.69
CA GLU A 260 4.25 13.80 -9.70
C GLU A 260 2.97 14.00 -10.51
N PHE A 261 2.43 15.22 -10.45
CA PHE A 261 1.25 15.62 -11.20
C PHE A 261 1.64 16.66 -12.24
N LYS A 262 1.39 16.35 -13.49
CA LYS A 262 1.65 17.22 -14.63
C LYS A 262 0.41 17.32 -15.50
N GLY A 263 0.21 18.47 -16.13
CA GLY A 263 -0.90 18.62 -17.04
C GLY A 263 -1.01 20.02 -17.64
N SER A 264 -2.08 20.21 -18.40
CA SER A 264 -2.45 21.52 -18.88
C SER A 264 -3.10 22.33 -17.77
N LEU A 265 -2.79 23.63 -17.70
CA LEU A 265 -3.50 24.54 -16.79
C LEU A 265 -5.00 24.67 -17.12
N ASN A 266 -5.40 24.32 -18.36
CA ASN A 266 -6.80 24.29 -18.75
C ASN A 266 -7.60 23.18 -18.04
N ASP A 267 -6.92 22.15 -17.52
CA ASP A 267 -7.54 21.02 -16.81
C ASP A 267 -7.72 21.29 -15.32
N LEU A 268 -7.23 22.45 -14.84
CA LEU A 268 -7.33 22.86 -13.44
C LEU A 268 -8.43 23.89 -13.25
N THR A 269 -9.13 23.77 -12.12
CA THR A 269 -10.03 24.81 -11.63
C THR A 269 -9.34 25.60 -10.53
N MET A 270 -9.18 26.90 -10.71
CA MET A 270 -8.54 27.76 -9.73
C MET A 270 -9.47 28.02 -8.54
N PRO A 271 -8.89 28.19 -7.33
CA PRO A 271 -9.68 28.31 -6.10
C PRO A 271 -10.40 29.64 -5.93
N SER A 272 -10.17 30.62 -6.80
CA SER A 272 -10.90 31.88 -6.82
C SER A 272 -11.10 32.40 -8.24
N ALA A 273 -12.22 33.11 -8.46
CA ALA A 273 -12.53 33.68 -9.76
C ALA A 273 -11.43 34.64 -10.26
N GLY A 274 -10.86 35.46 -9.36
CA GLY A 274 -9.78 36.37 -9.73
C GLY A 274 -8.49 35.66 -10.14
N LEU A 275 -8.16 34.54 -9.49
CA LEU A 275 -7.00 33.71 -9.88
C LEU A 275 -7.28 32.98 -11.19
N GLN A 276 -8.51 32.51 -11.41
CA GLN A 276 -8.91 31.89 -12.69
C GLN A 276 -8.76 32.88 -13.85
N GLU A 277 -9.28 34.09 -13.70
CA GLU A 277 -9.18 35.14 -14.72
C GLU A 277 -7.71 35.51 -15.03
N MET A 278 -6.87 35.63 -13.99
CA MET A 278 -5.44 35.87 -14.17
C MET A 278 -4.74 34.75 -14.95
N VAL A 279 -5.05 33.49 -14.60
CA VAL A 279 -4.49 32.32 -15.29
C VAL A 279 -5.00 32.26 -16.74
N ASP A 280 -6.27 32.51 -17.00
CA ASP A 280 -6.86 32.51 -18.33
C ASP A 280 -6.23 33.59 -19.23
N MET A 281 -6.00 34.80 -18.70
CA MET A 281 -5.29 35.85 -19.41
C MET A 281 -3.83 35.47 -19.74
N ALA A 282 -3.12 34.90 -18.75
CA ALA A 282 -1.73 34.48 -18.88
C ALA A 282 -1.58 33.25 -19.78
N ASN A 283 -2.61 32.41 -19.86
CA ASN A 283 -2.68 31.19 -20.66
C ASN A 283 -3.50 31.35 -21.95
N SER A 284 -3.68 32.57 -22.44
CA SER A 284 -4.51 32.89 -23.61
C SER A 284 -4.11 32.08 -24.88
N LYS A 285 -2.89 31.58 -24.95
CA LYS A 285 -2.39 30.71 -26.01
C LYS A 285 -2.61 29.20 -25.74
N GLY A 286 -3.19 28.83 -24.61
CA GLY A 286 -3.47 27.45 -24.19
C GLY A 286 -2.22 26.56 -24.00
N LYS A 287 -1.04 27.15 -23.80
CA LYS A 287 0.24 26.42 -23.65
C LYS A 287 0.70 26.28 -22.20
N GLY A 288 -0.06 26.81 -21.26
CA GLY A 288 0.24 26.74 -19.84
C GLY A 288 0.22 25.31 -19.34
N ARG A 289 1.30 24.92 -18.65
CA ARG A 289 1.48 23.61 -18.03
C ARG A 289 1.80 23.79 -16.55
N PHE A 290 1.44 22.81 -15.76
CA PHE A 290 1.83 22.70 -14.36
C PHE A 290 2.64 21.44 -14.10
N ASP A 291 3.51 21.48 -13.10
CA ASP A 291 4.26 20.34 -12.56
C ASP A 291 4.28 20.48 -11.03
N VAL A 292 3.67 19.51 -10.35
CA VAL A 292 3.61 19.44 -8.89
C VAL A 292 4.29 18.16 -8.43
N LYS A 293 5.29 18.29 -7.56
CA LYS A 293 5.98 17.19 -6.92
C LYS A 293 5.70 17.21 -5.43
N GLN A 294 5.36 16.05 -4.90
CA GLN A 294 5.03 15.91 -3.49
C GLN A 294 5.34 14.51 -2.97
N HIS A 295 5.50 14.41 -1.65
CA HIS A 295 5.78 13.17 -0.95
C HIS A 295 5.03 13.08 0.38
N LEU A 296 5.03 11.93 1.02
CA LEU A 296 4.42 11.76 2.34
C LEU A 296 5.13 12.59 3.40
N LYS A 297 4.36 13.29 4.24
CA LYS A 297 4.89 14.02 5.39
C LYS A 297 5.50 13.08 6.44
N SER A 298 4.93 11.90 6.62
CA SER A 298 5.44 10.86 7.52
C SER A 298 5.41 9.50 6.83
N PRO A 299 6.55 8.78 6.75
CA PRO A 299 6.59 7.47 6.12
C PRO A 299 5.99 6.36 6.99
N TRP A 300 5.97 6.51 8.32
CA TRP A 300 5.54 5.47 9.25
C TRP A 300 4.08 5.59 9.66
N ASN A 301 3.43 4.45 9.84
CA ASN A 301 2.07 4.35 10.35
C ASN A 301 1.92 3.10 11.24
N VAL A 302 0.98 3.11 12.17
CA VAL A 302 0.64 1.97 13.02
C VAL A 302 -0.58 1.27 12.44
N LEU A 303 -0.61 -0.06 12.50
CA LEU A 303 -1.68 -0.90 11.98
C LEU A 303 -2.22 -1.83 13.05
N VAL A 304 -3.53 -2.07 12.99
CA VAL A 304 -4.23 -3.16 13.69
C VAL A 304 -5.14 -3.85 12.70
N GLY A 305 -5.11 -5.17 12.67
CA GLY A 305 -5.91 -5.91 11.73
C GLY A 305 -6.39 -7.24 12.26
N ALA A 306 -7.33 -7.80 11.50
CA ALA A 306 -7.88 -9.12 11.75
C ALA A 306 -8.19 -9.82 10.43
N GLN A 307 -8.04 -11.16 10.43
CA GLN A 307 -8.46 -12.02 9.34
C GLN A 307 -9.30 -13.15 9.90
N TYR A 308 -10.45 -13.37 9.30
CA TYR A 308 -11.31 -14.50 9.61
C TYR A 308 -11.22 -15.55 8.50
N VAL A 309 -10.78 -16.74 8.85
CA VAL A 309 -10.72 -17.90 7.95
C VAL A 309 -12.08 -18.59 8.01
N ILE A 310 -12.92 -18.35 7.00
CA ILE A 310 -14.29 -18.86 6.92
C ILE A 310 -14.29 -20.33 6.48
N THR A 311 -13.47 -20.65 5.47
CA THR A 311 -13.24 -22.02 4.99
C THR A 311 -11.75 -22.20 4.71
N ARG A 312 -11.31 -23.42 4.39
CA ARG A 312 -9.91 -23.69 3.98
C ARG A 312 -9.47 -22.84 2.78
N ASN A 313 -10.42 -22.45 1.94
CA ASN A 313 -10.16 -21.74 0.70
C ASN A 313 -10.52 -20.25 0.74
N PHE A 314 -11.34 -19.83 1.70
CA PHE A 314 -11.85 -18.45 1.72
C PHE A 314 -11.64 -17.79 3.07
N ASN A 315 -11.05 -16.58 3.02
CA ASN A 315 -10.86 -15.72 4.18
C ASN A 315 -11.20 -14.27 3.86
N VAL A 316 -11.50 -13.53 4.92
CA VAL A 316 -11.74 -12.08 4.88
C VAL A 316 -10.78 -11.39 5.83
N THR A 317 -10.13 -10.35 5.34
CA THR A 317 -9.16 -9.57 6.08
C THR A 317 -9.65 -8.13 6.21
N THR A 318 -9.45 -7.53 7.38
CA THR A 318 -9.62 -6.09 7.60
C THR A 318 -8.44 -5.53 8.37
N GLU A 319 -8.03 -4.30 8.04
CA GLU A 319 -6.91 -3.62 8.70
C GLU A 319 -7.19 -2.12 8.79
N PHE A 320 -6.86 -1.55 9.93
CA PHE A 320 -6.97 -0.13 10.21
C PHE A 320 -5.59 0.46 10.47
N GLY A 321 -5.32 1.60 9.86
CA GLY A 321 -4.12 2.38 10.12
C GLY A 321 -4.42 3.66 10.90
N PHE A 322 -3.51 4.01 11.80
CA PHE A 322 -3.64 5.15 12.72
C PHE A 322 -2.35 5.96 12.75
N ALA A 323 -2.38 7.08 13.44
CA ALA A 323 -1.36 8.09 13.62
C ALA A 323 -1.39 9.13 12.47
N GLU A 324 -0.33 9.26 11.69
CA GLU A 324 -0.21 10.27 10.64
C GLU A 324 -1.05 9.96 9.40
N ARG A 325 -1.45 8.69 9.24
CA ARG A 325 -2.25 8.20 8.13
C ARG A 325 -3.42 7.37 8.66
N ASN A 326 -4.63 7.83 8.39
CA ASN A 326 -5.82 7.06 8.65
C ASN A 326 -6.13 6.19 7.44
N SER A 327 -6.13 4.89 7.62
CA SER A 327 -6.45 3.95 6.55
C SER A 327 -7.44 2.88 7.00
N PHE A 328 -8.26 2.46 6.05
CA PHE A 328 -9.13 1.30 6.16
C PHE A 328 -8.89 0.40 4.96
N PHE A 329 -8.61 -0.86 5.23
CA PHE A 329 -8.40 -1.90 4.23
C PHE A 329 -9.34 -3.07 4.50
N VAL A 330 -9.92 -3.62 3.45
CA VAL A 330 -10.66 -4.86 3.47
C VAL A 330 -10.32 -5.69 2.25
N ALA A 331 -10.21 -7.00 2.43
CA ALA A 331 -9.91 -7.95 1.37
C ALA A 331 -10.70 -9.25 1.54
N GLY A 332 -11.17 -9.80 0.43
CA GLY A 332 -11.62 -11.17 0.31
C GLY A 332 -10.60 -11.98 -0.47
N GLU A 333 -10.18 -13.11 0.05
CA GLU A 333 -9.19 -14.00 -0.55
C GLU A 333 -9.78 -15.38 -0.78
N TYR A 334 -9.59 -15.92 -1.99
CA TYR A 334 -9.87 -17.30 -2.33
C TYR A 334 -8.59 -18.00 -2.77
N ARG A 335 -8.35 -19.20 -2.20
CA ARG A 335 -7.15 -20.02 -2.48
C ARG A 335 -7.51 -21.37 -3.06
N PHE A 336 -6.66 -21.86 -4.00
CA PHE A 336 -6.87 -23.13 -4.72
C PHE A 336 -5.55 -23.78 -5.12
#